data_de581cb97df0531d9d07f3a336d4dc89
#
_entry.id   de581cb97df0531d9d07f3a336d4dc89
#
_cell.length_a   1.000
_cell.length_b   1.000
_cell.length_c   1.000
_cell.angle_alpha   90.00
_cell.angle_beta   90.00
_cell.angle_gamma   90.00
#
_symmetry.space_group_name_H-M   'P 1'
#
loop_
_entity.id
_entity.type
_entity.pdbx_description
1 polymer ?
#
loop_
_entity_poly.entity_id
_entity_poly.type
_entity_poly.pdbx_seq_one_letter_code
_entity_poly.pdbx_strand_id
1 'polypeptide(L)'
;MISLKKLKTLPFLTFIVFALNSCGVTLPGADAKKYPPDPKLRVQKNLDEGRGIRFNTKKLGGSGNFEFASSNELWRASLDTIDFMPLASVNYGGGIIVTDWYSANENSNESIKISIRFLTNEIRSDSLDIKVFKKKCKSQLNCVISEKTGDLIPELKEKILKTAATYKENKLSLIHISEPTRQEA
;
A
#
# COMPACT_ATOMS: atom_id res chain seq x y z
N MET A 1 -77.73 -12.35 7.60
CA MET A 1 -76.75 -11.93 8.63
C MET A 1 -75.38 -12.18 8.13
N ILE A 2 -74.69 -11.17 7.63
CA ILE A 2 -73.32 -11.26 7.14
C ILE A 2 -72.42 -11.20 8.37
N SER A 3 -71.68 -12.29 8.63
CA SER A 3 -70.85 -12.44 9.82
C SER A 3 -69.78 -11.31 9.93
N LEU A 4 -69.75 -10.60 11.05
CA LEU A 4 -68.81 -9.52 11.35
C LEU A 4 -67.34 -9.92 11.17
N LYS A 5 -66.98 -11.20 11.14
CA LYS A 5 -65.67 -11.73 10.86
C LYS A 5 -65.26 -11.52 9.40
N LYS A 6 -66.18 -11.53 8.44
CA LYS A 6 -65.85 -11.27 7.01
C LYS A 6 -65.59 -9.79 6.72
N LEU A 7 -66.08 -8.89 7.56
CA LEU A 7 -65.88 -7.44 7.37
C LEU A 7 -64.47 -6.98 7.73
N LYS A 8 -63.78 -7.66 8.64
CA LYS A 8 -62.40 -7.33 9.04
C LYS A 8 -61.35 -7.85 8.06
N THR A 9 -61.68 -8.87 7.25
CA THR A 9 -60.74 -9.43 6.27
C THR A 9 -60.76 -8.72 4.92
N LEU A 10 -61.83 -8.00 4.64
CA LEU A 10 -62.06 -7.30 3.36
C LEU A 10 -60.99 -6.18 3.13
N PRO A 11 -60.67 -5.27 4.11
CA PRO A 11 -59.67 -4.26 3.90
C PRO A 11 -58.22 -4.83 3.81
N PHE A 12 -58.01 -5.98 4.44
CA PHE A 12 -56.69 -6.65 4.35
C PHE A 12 -56.47 -7.29 2.97
N LEU A 13 -57.56 -7.87 2.39
CA LEU A 13 -57.51 -8.47 1.05
C LEU A 13 -57.31 -7.38 -0.03
N THR A 14 -57.96 -6.23 0.10
CA THR A 14 -57.81 -5.10 -0.82
C THR A 14 -56.40 -4.49 -0.74
N PHE A 15 -55.80 -4.43 0.44
CA PHE A 15 -54.42 -3.95 0.62
C PHE A 15 -53.41 -4.90 -0.06
N ILE A 16 -53.60 -6.22 0.03
CA ILE A 16 -52.74 -7.20 -0.64
C ILE A 16 -52.82 -7.08 -2.16
N VAL A 17 -54.03 -6.89 -2.71
CA VAL A 17 -54.23 -6.72 -4.17
C VAL A 17 -53.58 -5.41 -4.66
N PHE A 18 -53.61 -4.36 -3.85
CA PHE A 18 -52.93 -3.08 -4.19
C PHE A 18 -51.41 -3.20 -4.14
N ALA A 19 -50.85 -3.97 -3.20
CA ALA A 19 -49.42 -4.21 -3.08
C ALA A 19 -48.88 -5.06 -4.25
N LEU A 20 -49.67 -5.94 -4.83
CA LEU A 20 -49.26 -6.76 -5.97
C LEU A 20 -49.23 -6.00 -7.31
N ASN A 21 -49.90 -4.85 -7.41
CA ASN A 21 -49.87 -4.00 -8.60
C ASN A 21 -48.71 -2.96 -8.58
N SER A 22 -47.90 -2.90 -7.50
CA SER A 22 -46.77 -1.98 -7.39
C SER A 22 -45.51 -2.44 -8.16
N CYS A 23 -45.54 -3.58 -8.85
CA CYS A 23 -44.47 -4.10 -9.66
C CYS A 23 -44.31 -3.50 -11.07
N GLY A 24 -45.03 -2.39 -11.34
CA GLY A 24 -45.04 -1.70 -12.64
C GLY A 24 -44.12 -0.48 -12.73
N VAL A 25 -43.15 -0.30 -11.84
CA VAL A 25 -42.12 0.72 -12.04
C VAL A 25 -41.16 0.21 -13.12
N THR A 26 -41.46 0.55 -14.38
CA THR A 26 -40.50 0.44 -15.46
C THR A 26 -39.35 1.41 -15.13
N LEU A 27 -38.30 0.87 -14.52
CA LEU A 27 -37.02 1.59 -14.44
C LEU A 27 -36.67 2.01 -15.88
N PRO A 28 -36.35 3.28 -16.15
CA PRO A 28 -35.94 3.69 -17.48
C PRO A 28 -34.77 2.81 -17.86
N GLY A 29 -34.98 1.92 -18.85
CA GLY A 29 -33.92 1.03 -19.35
C GLY A 29 -32.76 1.86 -19.80
N ALA A 30 -31.56 1.39 -19.55
CA ALA A 30 -30.36 2.07 -20.04
C ALA A 30 -30.49 2.23 -21.56
N ASP A 31 -30.37 3.46 -22.05
CA ASP A 31 -30.44 3.76 -23.49
C ASP A 31 -29.37 2.96 -24.24
N ALA A 32 -29.81 1.97 -25.06
CA ALA A 32 -28.91 1.08 -25.80
C ALA A 32 -27.99 1.83 -26.79
N LYS A 33 -28.38 3.05 -27.22
CA LYS A 33 -27.51 3.92 -28.02
C LYS A 33 -26.43 4.56 -27.16
N LYS A 34 -26.71 4.83 -25.91
CA LYS A 34 -25.76 5.43 -24.98
C LYS A 34 -24.89 4.36 -24.29
N TYR A 35 -25.48 3.22 -24.00
CA TYR A 35 -24.82 2.08 -23.34
C TYR A 35 -25.05 0.80 -24.16
N PRO A 36 -24.21 0.47 -25.14
CA PRO A 36 -24.35 -0.74 -25.95
C PRO A 36 -24.39 -1.99 -25.07
N PRO A 37 -25.28 -2.96 -25.36
CA PRO A 37 -25.34 -4.21 -24.59
C PRO A 37 -24.09 -5.07 -24.75
N ASP A 38 -23.38 -4.96 -25.89
CA ASP A 38 -22.14 -5.67 -26.14
C ASP A 38 -20.97 -5.06 -25.30
N PRO A 39 -20.28 -5.86 -24.47
CA PRO A 39 -19.14 -5.43 -23.70
C PRO A 39 -18.01 -4.84 -24.52
N LYS A 40 -17.74 -5.39 -25.70
CA LYS A 40 -16.67 -4.92 -26.61
C LYS A 40 -16.96 -3.51 -27.14
N LEU A 41 -18.19 -3.26 -27.56
CA LEU A 41 -18.62 -1.95 -28.04
C LEU A 41 -18.57 -0.89 -26.91
N ARG A 42 -18.88 -1.28 -25.67
CA ARG A 42 -18.72 -0.38 -24.51
C ARG A 42 -17.28 -0.01 -24.23
N VAL A 43 -16.39 -0.99 -24.30
CA VAL A 43 -14.96 -0.75 -24.11
C VAL A 43 -14.43 0.17 -25.21
N GLN A 44 -14.76 -0.11 -26.46
CA GLN A 44 -14.33 0.68 -27.59
C GLN A 44 -14.82 2.13 -27.50
N LYS A 45 -16.12 2.31 -27.23
CA LYS A 45 -16.70 3.63 -27.00
C LYS A 45 -16.02 4.40 -25.87
N ASN A 46 -15.73 3.73 -24.74
CA ASN A 46 -15.04 4.36 -23.62
C ASN A 46 -13.60 4.75 -23.97
N LEU A 47 -12.93 3.97 -24.82
CA LEU A 47 -11.59 4.31 -25.34
C LEU A 47 -11.66 5.52 -26.27
N ASP A 48 -12.62 5.54 -27.21
CA ASP A 48 -12.82 6.63 -28.19
C ASP A 48 -13.20 7.94 -27.48
N GLU A 49 -14.04 7.87 -26.43
CA GLU A 49 -14.42 9.01 -25.60
C GLU A 49 -13.36 9.38 -24.54
N GLY A 50 -12.24 8.66 -24.50
CA GLY A 50 -11.18 8.89 -23.51
C GLY A 50 -11.62 8.60 -22.06
N ARG A 51 -12.69 7.81 -21.87
CA ARG A 51 -13.24 7.39 -20.57
C ARG A 51 -12.65 6.08 -20.06
N GLY A 52 -11.54 5.61 -20.63
CA GLY A 52 -10.81 4.46 -20.07
C GLY A 52 -10.52 4.68 -18.58
N ILE A 53 -10.29 3.61 -17.85
CA ILE A 53 -9.89 3.70 -16.43
C ILE A 53 -8.60 4.51 -16.38
N ARG A 54 -8.72 5.81 -16.18
CA ARG A 54 -7.62 6.68 -15.84
C ARG A 54 -7.43 6.51 -14.34
N PHE A 55 -6.43 5.77 -13.94
CA PHE A 55 -5.93 5.85 -12.57
C PHE A 55 -5.41 7.28 -12.38
N ASN A 56 -6.33 8.19 -12.12
CA ASN A 56 -5.97 9.55 -11.73
C ASN A 56 -5.49 9.50 -10.29
N THR A 57 -4.23 9.13 -10.14
CA THR A 57 -3.52 9.04 -8.85
C THR A 57 -3.51 10.35 -8.08
N LYS A 58 -3.84 11.48 -8.73
CA LYS A 58 -3.96 12.79 -8.06
C LYS A 58 -5.22 12.95 -7.19
N LYS A 59 -6.26 12.12 -7.35
CA LYS A 59 -7.52 12.25 -6.60
C LYS A 59 -7.78 11.16 -5.57
N LEU A 60 -7.12 10.01 -5.67
CA LEU A 60 -7.06 9.06 -4.56
C LEU A 60 -5.88 9.50 -3.71
N GLY A 61 -6.12 10.10 -2.56
CA GLY A 61 -5.11 10.59 -1.63
C GLY A 61 -4.13 9.53 -1.09
N GLY A 62 -3.64 8.69 -1.97
CA GLY A 62 -2.57 7.73 -1.85
C GLY A 62 -1.62 8.00 -2.99
N SER A 63 -0.66 8.89 -2.77
CA SER A 63 0.50 9.10 -3.63
C SER A 63 1.08 7.76 -4.05
N GLY A 64 1.05 7.50 -5.35
CA GLY A 64 1.41 6.28 -6.01
C GLY A 64 2.58 5.52 -5.44
N ASN A 65 2.33 4.26 -5.19
CA ASN A 65 3.31 3.26 -4.78
C ASN A 65 4.52 3.09 -5.73
N PHE A 66 4.54 3.74 -6.89
CA PHE A 66 5.59 3.53 -7.87
C PHE A 66 6.82 4.42 -7.68
N GLU A 67 6.71 5.54 -6.99
CA GLU A 67 7.88 6.36 -6.64
C GLU A 67 8.55 5.96 -5.32
N PHE A 68 7.98 5.01 -4.59
CA PHE A 68 8.47 4.63 -3.28
C PHE A 68 9.92 4.16 -3.32
N ALA A 69 10.29 3.43 -4.36
CA ALA A 69 11.57 2.80 -4.47
C ALA A 69 12.72 3.74 -4.76
N SER A 70 12.52 4.62 -5.70
CA SER A 70 13.59 5.50 -6.17
C SER A 70 13.59 6.88 -5.50
N SER A 71 12.44 7.32 -4.97
CA SER A 71 12.27 8.66 -4.42
C SER A 71 12.15 8.73 -2.91
N ASN A 72 11.89 7.60 -2.22
CA ASN A 72 11.84 7.59 -0.77
C ASN A 72 13.26 7.52 -0.18
N GLU A 73 13.69 8.59 0.41
CA GLU A 73 15.02 8.75 0.99
C GLU A 73 15.26 7.74 2.13
N LEU A 74 14.22 7.46 2.93
CA LEU A 74 14.29 6.52 4.04
C LEU A 74 14.52 5.08 3.57
N TRP A 75 13.84 4.70 2.49
CA TRP A 75 13.99 3.39 1.86
C TRP A 75 15.39 3.19 1.28
N ARG A 76 15.87 4.15 0.50
CA ARG A 76 17.23 4.11 -0.07
C ARG A 76 18.29 4.03 1.02
N ALA A 77 18.19 4.89 2.03
CA ALA A 77 19.11 4.90 3.16
C ALA A 77 19.12 3.57 3.93
N SER A 78 17.96 2.91 4.03
CA SER A 78 17.88 1.60 4.67
C SER A 78 18.58 0.53 3.85
N LEU A 79 18.39 0.49 2.53
CA LEU A 79 19.09 -0.44 1.65
C LEU A 79 20.60 -0.23 1.70
N ASP A 80 21.06 1.01 1.60
CA ASP A 80 22.50 1.33 1.65
C ASP A 80 23.14 1.00 3.01
N THR A 81 22.36 1.11 4.09
CA THR A 81 22.86 0.78 5.42
C THR A 81 23.08 -0.72 5.62
N ILE A 82 22.28 -1.55 4.95
CA ILE A 82 22.32 -3.03 5.06
C ILE A 82 22.88 -3.71 3.81
N ASP A 83 23.48 -2.96 2.88
CA ASP A 83 23.97 -3.45 1.58
C ASP A 83 24.99 -4.61 1.70
N PHE A 84 25.72 -4.68 2.81
CA PHE A 84 26.66 -5.77 3.10
C PHE A 84 25.97 -7.13 3.39
N MET A 85 24.65 -7.15 3.55
CA MET A 85 23.85 -8.35 3.85
C MET A 85 23.01 -8.78 2.65
N PRO A 86 22.97 -10.08 2.31
CA PRO A 86 22.04 -10.57 1.30
C PRO A 86 20.58 -10.32 1.72
N LEU A 87 19.73 -9.96 0.77
CA LEU A 87 18.33 -9.71 1.00
C LEU A 87 17.51 -10.99 0.76
N ALA A 88 16.70 -11.37 1.74
CA ALA A 88 15.77 -12.50 1.62
C ALA A 88 14.42 -12.07 1.03
N SER A 89 13.93 -10.91 1.40
CA SER A 89 12.64 -10.40 0.92
C SER A 89 12.61 -8.88 0.96
N VAL A 90 12.10 -8.31 -0.13
CA VAL A 90 11.90 -6.86 -0.26
C VAL A 90 10.50 -6.64 -0.80
N ASN A 91 9.64 -6.03 0.00
CA ASN A 91 8.28 -5.72 -0.39
C ASN A 91 8.03 -4.22 -0.28
N TYR A 92 7.97 -3.57 -1.43
CA TYR A 92 7.72 -2.14 -1.55
C TYR A 92 6.36 -1.72 -1.04
N GLY A 93 5.30 -2.37 -1.54
CA GLY A 93 3.92 -2.04 -1.19
C GLY A 93 3.60 -2.30 0.28
N GLY A 94 4.26 -3.28 0.89
CA GLY A 94 4.13 -3.61 2.30
C GLY A 94 5.10 -2.84 3.21
N GLY A 95 6.03 -2.07 2.65
CA GLY A 95 7.00 -1.30 3.43
C GLY A 95 7.88 -2.17 4.32
N ILE A 96 8.40 -3.30 3.80
CA ILE A 96 9.22 -4.21 4.59
C ILE A 96 10.45 -4.68 3.81
N ILE A 97 11.61 -4.68 4.49
CA ILE A 97 12.86 -5.26 4.03
C ILE A 97 13.29 -6.32 5.03
N VAL A 98 13.65 -7.49 4.55
CA VAL A 98 14.16 -8.58 5.38
C VAL A 98 15.45 -9.09 4.76
N THR A 99 16.55 -9.09 5.53
CA THR A 99 17.82 -9.67 5.09
C THR A 99 17.78 -11.19 5.24
N ASP A 100 18.70 -11.88 4.61
CA ASP A 100 18.98 -13.26 4.98
C ASP A 100 19.91 -13.35 6.20
N TRP A 101 20.18 -14.56 6.68
CA TRP A 101 21.12 -14.79 7.75
C TRP A 101 22.54 -14.44 7.29
N TYR A 102 23.18 -13.54 8.01
CA TYR A 102 24.53 -13.07 7.73
C TYR A 102 25.44 -13.38 8.91
N SER A 103 26.63 -13.88 8.60
CA SER A 103 27.73 -14.11 9.54
C SER A 103 28.98 -13.42 9.05
N ALA A 104 29.61 -12.63 9.90
CA ALA A 104 30.83 -11.90 9.55
C ALA A 104 32.03 -12.84 9.33
N ASN A 105 32.01 -14.03 9.93
CA ASN A 105 33.06 -15.04 9.79
C ASN A 105 32.42 -16.36 9.37
N GLU A 106 33.00 -17.03 8.38
CA GLU A 106 32.51 -18.35 7.88
C GLU A 106 32.47 -19.43 8.96
N ASN A 107 33.38 -19.36 9.92
CA ASN A 107 33.46 -20.31 11.05
C ASN A 107 32.64 -19.86 12.28
N SER A 108 31.84 -18.80 12.15
CA SER A 108 31.05 -18.30 13.26
C SER A 108 29.79 -19.16 13.44
N ASN A 109 29.59 -19.67 14.65
CA ASN A 109 28.35 -20.34 15.03
C ASN A 109 27.19 -19.36 15.24
N GLU A 110 27.41 -18.07 14.93
CA GLU A 110 26.44 -17.02 15.14
C GLU A 110 26.15 -16.30 13.83
N SER A 111 24.89 -16.05 13.54
CA SER A 111 24.44 -15.24 12.42
C SER A 111 23.31 -14.30 12.84
N ILE A 112 23.19 -13.20 12.13
CA ILE A 112 22.17 -12.19 12.37
C ILE A 112 21.24 -12.04 11.16
N LYS A 113 20.03 -11.67 11.41
CA LYS A 113 19.01 -11.34 10.41
C LYS A 113 18.33 -10.04 10.83
N ILE A 114 18.15 -9.11 9.90
CA ILE A 114 17.52 -7.81 10.15
C ILE A 114 16.19 -7.74 9.41
N SER A 115 15.17 -7.26 10.09
CA SER A 115 13.89 -6.90 9.49
C SER A 115 13.62 -5.42 9.75
N ILE A 116 13.41 -4.66 8.68
CA ILE A 116 13.08 -3.23 8.73
C ILE A 116 11.66 -3.06 8.20
N ARG A 117 10.80 -2.50 9.01
CA ARG A 117 9.43 -2.19 8.65
C ARG A 117 9.22 -0.68 8.67
N PHE A 118 8.70 -0.14 7.59
CA PHE A 118 8.41 1.28 7.43
C PHE A 118 6.97 1.55 7.88
N LEU A 119 6.82 2.40 8.87
CA LEU A 119 5.52 2.79 9.43
C LEU A 119 5.01 4.07 8.78
N THR A 120 5.93 4.96 8.39
CA THR A 120 5.64 6.20 7.66
C THR A 120 6.75 6.50 6.65
N ASN A 121 6.54 7.47 5.77
CA ASN A 121 7.52 7.93 4.79
C ASN A 121 8.34 9.14 5.27
N GLU A 122 8.12 9.58 6.50
CA GLU A 122 8.78 10.74 7.06
C GLU A 122 10.10 10.35 7.73
N ILE A 123 11.09 11.24 7.67
CA ILE A 123 12.39 11.03 8.32
C ILE A 123 12.26 11.38 9.79
N ARG A 124 11.76 10.41 10.57
CA ARG A 124 11.54 10.51 12.02
C ARG A 124 11.93 9.20 12.71
N SER A 125 12.22 9.27 13.99
CA SER A 125 12.65 8.11 14.78
C SER A 125 11.59 7.02 14.92
N ASP A 126 10.31 7.37 14.84
CA ASP A 126 9.16 6.47 14.93
C ASP A 126 8.72 5.90 13.56
N SER A 127 9.36 6.33 12.47
CA SER A 127 9.05 5.86 11.11
C SER A 127 9.54 4.45 10.80
N LEU A 128 10.44 3.93 11.60
CA LEU A 128 11.08 2.63 11.42
C LEU A 128 10.87 1.71 12.62
N ASP A 129 10.38 0.51 12.35
CA ASP A 129 10.39 -0.62 13.30
C ASP A 129 11.46 -1.61 12.84
N ILE A 130 12.57 -1.68 13.58
CA ILE A 130 13.73 -2.52 13.26
C ILE A 130 13.80 -3.65 14.27
N LYS A 131 13.83 -4.89 13.76
CA LYS A 131 14.04 -6.09 14.55
C LYS A 131 15.29 -6.81 14.10
N VAL A 132 16.11 -7.22 15.06
CA VAL A 132 17.32 -7.97 14.83
C VAL A 132 17.17 -9.35 15.47
N PHE A 133 17.34 -10.39 14.67
CA PHE A 133 17.34 -11.77 15.14
C PHE A 133 18.76 -12.31 15.14
N LYS A 134 19.13 -13.01 16.19
CA LYS A 134 20.38 -13.74 16.34
C LYS A 134 20.09 -15.22 16.30
N LYS A 135 20.81 -15.95 15.44
CA LYS A 135 20.83 -17.39 15.39
C LYS A 135 22.18 -17.87 15.91
N LYS A 136 22.17 -18.76 16.90
CA LYS A 136 23.34 -19.39 17.47
C LYS A 136 23.21 -20.89 17.34
N CYS A 137 24.17 -21.55 16.66
CA CYS A 137 24.17 -22.99 16.43
C CYS A 137 25.26 -23.65 17.26
N LYS A 138 24.89 -24.69 18.02
CA LYS A 138 25.85 -25.56 18.70
C LYS A 138 26.35 -26.68 17.77
N SER A 139 25.54 -27.07 16.79
CA SER A 139 25.85 -27.98 15.69
C SER A 139 24.96 -27.63 14.50
N GLN A 140 25.19 -28.22 13.33
CA GLN A 140 24.40 -27.92 12.11
C GLN A 140 22.89 -28.10 12.27
N LEU A 141 22.44 -28.95 13.20
CA LEU A 141 21.02 -29.25 13.43
C LEU A 141 20.46 -28.64 14.72
N ASN A 142 21.29 -28.06 15.59
CA ASN A 142 20.87 -27.51 16.87
C ASN A 142 21.14 -26.00 16.93
N CYS A 143 20.22 -25.21 16.38
CA CYS A 143 20.29 -23.79 16.36
C CYS A 143 19.16 -23.16 17.21
N VAL A 144 19.50 -22.15 17.98
CA VAL A 144 18.56 -21.34 18.74
C VAL A 144 18.48 -19.96 18.10
N ILE A 145 17.25 -19.49 17.86
CA ILE A 145 16.98 -18.16 17.34
C ILE A 145 16.38 -17.31 18.47
N SER A 146 16.92 -16.14 18.66
CA SER A 146 16.42 -15.16 19.64
C SER A 146 16.37 -13.77 19.03
N GLU A 147 15.42 -12.95 19.45
CA GLU A 147 15.42 -11.52 19.13
C GLU A 147 16.52 -10.84 19.94
N LYS A 148 17.39 -10.07 19.27
CA LYS A 148 18.46 -9.31 19.91
C LYS A 148 17.91 -7.94 20.26
N THR A 149 17.86 -7.64 21.55
CA THR A 149 17.63 -6.29 22.08
C THR A 149 18.96 -5.67 22.44
N GLY A 150 19.10 -4.35 22.31
CA GLY A 150 20.33 -3.63 22.69
C GLY A 150 20.68 -2.52 21.71
N ASP A 151 21.89 -2.02 21.80
CA ASP A 151 22.36 -0.78 21.17
C ASP A 151 22.39 -0.82 19.64
N LEU A 152 22.44 -2.01 19.03
CA LEU A 152 22.47 -2.16 17.57
C LEU A 152 21.22 -1.59 16.88
N ILE A 153 20.03 -1.73 17.49
CA ILE A 153 18.77 -1.25 16.90
C ILE A 153 18.75 0.29 16.83
N PRO A 154 19.00 1.03 17.94
CA PRO A 154 19.05 2.49 17.87
C PRO A 154 20.20 2.99 16.99
N GLU A 155 21.35 2.33 16.96
CA GLU A 155 22.47 2.68 16.10
C GLU A 155 22.13 2.55 14.61
N LEU A 156 21.52 1.44 14.21
CA LEU A 156 21.04 1.25 12.83
C LEU A 156 20.00 2.32 12.47
N LYS A 157 19.06 2.58 13.36
CA LYS A 157 18.01 3.59 13.15
C LYS A 157 18.62 4.97 12.96
N GLU A 158 19.56 5.37 13.80
CA GLU A 158 20.25 6.64 13.71
C GLU A 158 21.00 6.77 12.38
N LYS A 159 21.75 5.74 11.98
CA LYS A 159 22.48 5.72 10.72
C LYS A 159 21.56 5.86 9.52
N ILE A 160 20.45 5.12 9.48
CA ILE A 160 19.45 5.21 8.41
C ILE A 160 18.87 6.63 8.34
N LEU A 161 18.48 7.21 9.47
CA LEU A 161 17.87 8.53 9.51
C LEU A 161 18.83 9.62 9.06
N LYS A 162 20.11 9.55 9.47
CA LYS A 162 21.16 10.48 9.03
C LYS A 162 21.39 10.40 7.51
N THR A 163 21.50 9.18 6.98
CA THR A 163 21.68 8.97 5.55
C THR A 163 20.46 9.47 4.75
N ALA A 164 19.25 9.21 5.24
CA ALA A 164 18.02 9.70 4.61
C ALA A 164 17.95 11.23 4.60
N ALA A 165 18.34 11.89 5.68
CA ALA A 165 18.39 13.34 5.76
C ALA A 165 19.37 13.93 4.72
N THR A 166 20.54 13.34 4.56
CA THR A 166 21.51 13.74 3.54
C THR A 166 20.94 13.58 2.12
N TYR A 167 20.23 12.51 1.84
CA TYR A 167 19.58 12.32 0.53
C TYR A 167 18.51 13.37 0.25
N LYS A 168 17.75 13.74 1.26
CA LYS A 168 16.75 14.80 1.16
C LYS A 168 17.37 16.16 0.88
N GLU A 169 18.45 16.51 1.58
CA GLU A 169 19.19 17.76 1.37
C GLU A 169 19.77 17.85 -0.04
N ASN A 170 20.42 16.78 -0.52
CA ASN A 170 20.97 16.73 -1.86
C ASN A 170 19.91 16.87 -2.94
N LYS A 171 18.73 16.29 -2.75
CA LYS A 171 17.60 16.43 -3.67
C LYS A 171 17.09 17.87 -3.73
N LEU A 172 16.99 18.54 -2.60
CA LEU A 172 16.59 19.96 -2.53
C LEU A 172 17.60 20.88 -3.20
N SER A 173 18.88 20.65 -3.03
CA SER A 173 19.92 21.45 -3.68
C SER A 173 19.90 21.36 -5.20
N LEU A 174 19.62 20.17 -5.75
CA LEU A 174 19.50 19.95 -7.20
C LEU A 174 18.30 20.68 -7.80
N ILE A 175 17.19 20.78 -7.07
CA ILE A 175 15.99 21.49 -7.53
C ILE A 175 16.25 23.00 -7.63
N HIS A 176 16.98 23.58 -6.70
CA HIS A 176 17.32 25.02 -6.72
C HIS A 176 18.26 25.41 -7.84
N ILE A 177 19.11 24.50 -8.33
CA ILE A 177 20.01 24.77 -9.45
C ILE A 177 19.29 24.73 -10.80
N SER A 178 18.17 24.05 -10.90
CA SER A 178 17.43 23.85 -12.15
C SER A 178 16.33 24.90 -12.41
N GLU A 179 16.09 25.84 -11.50
CA GLU A 179 15.15 26.95 -11.74
C GLU A 179 15.83 28.00 -12.64
N PRO A 180 15.40 28.13 -13.93
CA PRO A 180 15.92 29.20 -14.78
C PRO A 180 15.47 30.53 -14.19
N THR A 181 16.42 31.40 -13.84
CA THR A 181 16.14 32.80 -13.53
C THR A 181 15.32 33.39 -14.67
N ARG A 182 14.04 33.60 -14.43
CA ARG A 182 13.16 34.37 -15.33
C ARG A 182 13.65 35.82 -15.26
N GLN A 183 14.54 36.18 -16.17
CA GLN A 183 14.87 37.58 -16.39
C GLN A 183 13.61 38.25 -16.94
N GLU A 184 13.05 39.11 -16.11
CA GLU A 184 12.05 40.11 -16.57
C GLU A 184 12.78 41.08 -17.51
N ALA A 185 12.31 41.10 -18.77
CA ALA A 185 12.62 42.14 -19.75
C ALA A 185 11.44 43.09 -19.83
#